data_c98b2d17464554a6f709348b5ec48e44
#
_entry.id   c98b2d17464554a6f709348b5ec48e44
#
_cell.length_a   1.000
_cell.length_b   1.000
_cell.length_c   1.000
_cell.angle_alpha   90.00
_cell.angle_beta   90.00
_cell.angle_gamma   90.00
#
_symmetry.space_group_name_H-M   'P 1'
#
loop_
_entity.id
_entity.type
_entity.pdbx_description
1 polymer ?
#
loop_
_entity_poly.entity_id
_entity_poly.type
_entity_poly.pdbx_seq_one_letter_code
_entity_poly.pdbx_strand_id
1 'polypeptide(L)'
;TLLIITKEGWGNPDVVASHVGGAFYSVMYVLISKIIIDTINVRNKKMKVEIVTNRKDLGEFLIESVPHGATMVVGTGVYTGKERYIFTMVVSSYELSHLMKLIKKEDTTAFVQVIPLNSVSGRFYTKPVR
;
A
#
# COMPACT_ATOMS: atom_id res chain seq x y z
N THR A 1 3.46 -38.21 3.79
CA THR A 1 2.88 -38.35 5.14
C THR A 1 1.70 -39.31 5.17
N LEU A 2 0.73 -39.15 4.27
CA LEU A 2 -0.41 -40.08 4.16
C LEU A 2 0.02 -41.51 3.84
N LEU A 3 1.00 -41.69 2.96
CA LEU A 3 1.56 -43.01 2.62
C LEU A 3 2.22 -43.67 3.82
N ILE A 4 2.91 -42.92 4.66
CA ILE A 4 3.54 -43.43 5.87
C ILE A 4 2.49 -43.85 6.90
N ILE A 5 1.45 -43.06 7.08
CA ILE A 5 0.34 -43.37 7.99
C ILE A 5 -0.37 -44.67 7.56
N THR A 6 -0.66 -44.81 6.27
CA THR A 6 -1.32 -46.03 5.74
C THR A 6 -0.42 -47.23 5.80
N LYS A 7 0.88 -47.09 5.60
CA LYS A 7 1.85 -48.18 5.62
C LYS A 7 2.15 -48.66 7.03
N GLU A 8 2.23 -47.77 8.01
CA GLU A 8 2.53 -48.11 9.40
C GLU A 8 1.31 -48.46 10.25
N GLY A 9 0.13 -48.26 9.68
CA GLY A 9 -1.15 -48.59 10.30
C GLY A 9 -1.80 -47.45 11.04
N TRP A 10 -3.08 -47.25 10.77
CA TRP A 10 -3.92 -46.27 11.43
C TRP A 10 -4.20 -46.56 12.91
N GLY A 11 -3.88 -47.79 13.33
CA GLY A 11 -4.13 -48.26 14.70
C GLY A 11 -3.15 -47.73 15.74
N ASN A 12 -2.08 -47.04 15.35
CA ASN A 12 -1.09 -46.51 16.29
C ASN A 12 -1.34 -45.01 16.49
N PRO A 13 -1.90 -44.60 17.66
CA PRO A 13 -2.23 -43.21 17.91
C PRO A 13 -1.01 -42.30 17.96
N ASP A 14 0.14 -42.79 18.36
CA ASP A 14 1.37 -41.99 18.44
C ASP A 14 1.88 -41.58 17.06
N VAL A 15 1.83 -42.54 16.10
CA VAL A 15 2.22 -42.28 14.71
C VAL A 15 1.26 -41.27 14.07
N VAL A 16 -0.03 -41.46 14.23
CA VAL A 16 -1.06 -40.54 13.70
C VAL A 16 -0.90 -39.17 14.28
N ALA A 17 -0.73 -39.03 15.59
CA ALA A 17 -0.56 -37.74 16.27
C ALA A 17 0.70 -37.01 15.76
N SER A 18 1.80 -37.72 15.55
CA SER A 18 3.05 -37.12 15.06
C SER A 18 2.88 -36.56 13.66
N HIS A 19 2.26 -37.29 12.73
CA HIS A 19 2.06 -36.84 11.35
C HIS A 19 1.01 -35.74 11.24
N VAL A 20 -0.05 -35.80 12.01
CA VAL A 20 -1.07 -34.74 12.09
C VAL A 20 -0.46 -33.47 12.62
N GLY A 21 0.36 -33.54 13.66
CA GLY A 21 1.07 -32.38 14.21
C GLY A 21 2.00 -31.74 13.19
N GLY A 22 2.77 -32.53 12.46
CA GLY A 22 3.66 -32.06 11.40
C GLY A 22 2.89 -31.36 10.28
N ALA A 23 1.77 -31.90 9.84
CA ALA A 23 0.92 -31.30 8.84
C ALA A 23 0.33 -29.95 9.34
N PHE A 24 -0.10 -29.90 10.58
CA PHE A 24 -0.60 -28.67 11.20
C PHE A 24 0.46 -27.57 11.21
N TYR A 25 1.67 -27.86 11.65
CA TYR A 25 2.76 -26.88 11.65
C TYR A 25 3.12 -26.40 10.24
N SER A 26 3.08 -27.29 9.25
CA SER A 26 3.34 -26.90 7.85
C SER A 26 2.30 -25.92 7.32
N VAL A 27 1.03 -26.15 7.61
CA VAL A 27 -0.06 -25.24 7.22
C VAL A 27 0.10 -23.90 7.93
N MET A 28 0.39 -23.89 9.21
CA MET A 28 0.62 -22.65 9.97
C MET A 28 1.80 -21.86 9.42
N TYR A 29 2.90 -22.53 9.06
CA TYR A 29 4.05 -21.88 8.45
C TYR A 29 3.69 -21.17 7.14
N VAL A 30 2.96 -21.85 6.26
CA VAL A 30 2.53 -21.28 4.98
C VAL A 30 1.63 -20.07 5.18
N LEU A 31 0.67 -20.16 6.10
CA LEU A 31 -0.24 -19.05 6.40
C LEU A 31 0.49 -17.83 6.94
N ILE A 32 1.39 -18.02 7.88
CA ILE A 32 2.17 -16.92 8.49
C ILE A 32 3.07 -16.29 7.42
N SER A 33 3.75 -17.12 6.61
CA SER A 33 4.60 -16.62 5.52
C SER A 33 3.82 -15.79 4.52
N LYS A 34 2.62 -16.24 4.15
CA LYS A 34 1.73 -15.51 3.24
C LYS A 34 1.35 -14.15 3.82
N ILE A 35 0.95 -14.10 5.08
CA ILE A 35 0.56 -12.84 5.74
C ILE A 35 1.73 -11.85 5.74
N ILE A 36 2.95 -12.32 6.04
CA ILE A 36 4.14 -11.46 6.05
C ILE A 36 4.44 -10.93 4.66
N ILE A 37 4.42 -11.80 3.64
CA ILE A 37 4.69 -11.40 2.25
C ILE A 37 3.66 -10.40 1.76
N ASP A 38 2.38 -10.65 1.99
CA ASP A 38 1.29 -9.75 1.58
C ASP A 38 1.42 -8.38 2.24
N THR A 39 1.79 -8.35 3.52
CA THR A 39 2.00 -7.11 4.27
C THR A 39 3.14 -6.28 3.67
N ILE A 40 4.26 -6.92 3.33
CA ILE A 40 5.41 -6.24 2.71
C ILE A 40 5.03 -5.72 1.32
N ASN A 41 4.34 -6.52 0.51
CA ASN A 41 3.93 -6.13 -0.83
C ASN A 41 2.99 -4.92 -0.83
N VAL A 42 2.02 -4.90 0.07
CA VAL A 42 1.11 -3.76 0.22
C VAL A 42 1.89 -2.50 0.63
N ARG A 43 2.84 -2.63 1.54
CA ARG A 43 3.66 -1.50 2.00
C ARG A 43 4.47 -0.86 0.87
N ASN A 44 5.01 -1.67 -0.04
CA ASN A 44 5.86 -1.20 -1.12
C ASN A 44 5.07 -0.81 -2.38
N LYS A 45 3.76 -0.97 -2.38
CA LYS A 45 2.92 -0.64 -3.51
C LYS A 45 2.92 0.87 -3.76
N LYS A 46 3.05 1.25 -5.03
CA LYS A 46 3.03 2.66 -5.45
C LYS A 46 1.61 3.09 -5.80
N MET A 47 1.31 4.34 -5.47
CA MET A 47 0.00 4.93 -5.75
C MET A 47 0.17 6.32 -6.33
N LYS A 48 -0.67 6.64 -7.29
CA LYS A 48 -0.79 7.99 -7.83
C LYS A 48 -1.83 8.74 -7.01
N VAL A 49 -1.45 9.87 -6.48
CA VAL A 49 -2.35 10.75 -5.73
C VAL A 49 -2.59 11.99 -6.57
N GLU A 50 -3.85 12.28 -6.81
CA GLU A 50 -4.28 13.46 -7.56
C GLU A 50 -5.15 14.32 -6.65
N ILE A 51 -4.73 15.56 -6.44
CA ILE A 51 -5.36 16.47 -5.49
C ILE A 51 -5.88 17.67 -6.25
N VAL A 52 -7.19 17.88 -6.20
CA VAL A 52 -7.85 19.04 -6.83
C VAL A 52 -8.21 20.03 -5.73
N THR A 53 -7.66 21.22 -5.80
CA THR A 53 -7.83 22.25 -4.77
C THR A 53 -7.94 23.64 -5.39
N ASN A 54 -8.47 24.58 -4.63
CA ASN A 54 -8.47 26.00 -4.98
C ASN A 54 -7.23 26.74 -4.46
N ARG A 55 -6.39 26.09 -3.66
CA ARG A 55 -5.23 26.68 -3.00
C ARG A 55 -3.93 26.30 -3.72
N LYS A 56 -3.31 27.26 -4.35
CA LYS A 56 -2.02 27.08 -5.00
C LYS A 56 -0.89 26.76 -4.01
N ASP A 57 -0.95 27.32 -2.81
CA ASP A 57 0.05 27.16 -1.77
C ASP A 57 0.12 25.75 -1.17
N LEU A 58 -0.88 24.92 -1.42
CA LEU A 58 -0.88 23.53 -0.94
C LEU A 58 0.31 22.75 -1.47
N GLY A 59 0.80 23.07 -2.67
CA GLY A 59 1.97 22.42 -3.25
C GLY A 59 3.22 22.54 -2.41
N GLU A 60 3.43 23.67 -1.75
CA GLU A 60 4.58 23.87 -0.87
C GLU A 60 4.56 22.92 0.32
N PHE A 61 3.40 22.74 0.93
CA PHE A 61 3.22 21.79 2.03
C PHE A 61 3.46 20.34 1.59
N LEU A 62 3.04 20.01 0.38
CA LEU A 62 3.22 18.66 -0.16
C LEU A 62 4.71 18.34 -0.37
N ILE A 63 5.47 19.28 -0.90
CA ILE A 63 6.91 19.10 -1.16
C ILE A 63 7.68 18.94 0.15
N GLU A 64 7.32 19.71 1.18
CA GLU A 64 7.97 19.62 2.49
C GLU A 64 7.69 18.32 3.22
N SER A 65 6.52 17.73 2.99
CA SER A 65 6.05 16.57 3.76
C SER A 65 6.45 15.23 3.16
N VAL A 66 6.66 15.17 1.85
CA VAL A 66 6.96 13.93 1.14
C VAL A 66 8.20 14.15 0.28
N PRO A 67 9.18 13.20 0.27
CA PRO A 67 10.42 13.35 -0.48
C PRO A 67 10.25 13.17 -1.99
N HIS A 68 9.05 13.21 -2.49
CA HIS A 68 8.74 13.04 -3.92
C HIS A 68 8.29 14.36 -4.53
N GLY A 69 8.62 14.56 -5.79
CA GLY A 69 8.16 15.72 -6.53
C GLY A 69 6.67 15.66 -6.82
N ALA A 70 6.04 16.82 -6.87
CA ALA A 70 4.64 16.95 -7.28
C ALA A 70 4.57 17.82 -8.55
N THR A 71 3.67 17.47 -9.46
CA THR A 71 3.41 18.25 -10.66
C THR A 71 2.09 19.00 -10.47
N MET A 72 2.12 20.31 -10.74
CA MET A 72 0.91 21.14 -10.66
C MET A 72 0.41 21.43 -12.07
N VAL A 73 -0.89 21.27 -12.27
CA VAL A 73 -1.59 21.65 -13.48
C VAL A 73 -2.72 22.60 -13.10
N VAL A 74 -2.87 23.67 -13.85
CA VAL A 74 -3.96 24.62 -13.66
C VAL A 74 -5.10 24.24 -14.59
N GLY A 75 -6.26 23.97 -14.03
CA GLY A 75 -7.47 23.66 -14.78
C GLY A 75 -8.59 24.65 -14.47
N THR A 76 -9.65 24.55 -15.24
CA THR A 76 -10.86 25.37 -15.04
C THR A 76 -12.02 24.47 -14.70
N GLY A 77 -12.74 24.79 -13.63
CA GLY A 77 -13.95 24.07 -13.28
C GLY A 77 -15.03 24.31 -14.34
N VAL A 78 -15.55 23.22 -14.89
CA VAL A 78 -16.54 23.30 -15.99
C VAL A 78 -17.83 23.96 -15.53
N TYR A 79 -18.25 23.67 -14.31
CA TYR A 79 -19.49 24.21 -13.75
C TYR A 79 -19.34 25.62 -13.20
N THR A 80 -18.27 25.86 -12.46
CA THR A 80 -18.05 27.14 -11.77
C THR A 80 -17.30 28.17 -12.59
N GLY A 81 -16.55 27.75 -13.62
CA GLY A 81 -15.67 28.62 -14.40
C GLY A 81 -14.43 29.13 -13.66
N LYS A 82 -14.20 28.68 -12.44
CA LYS A 82 -13.08 29.12 -11.60
C LYS A 82 -11.84 28.25 -11.83
N GLU A 83 -10.66 28.86 -11.63
CA GLU A 83 -9.40 28.13 -11.69
C GLU A 83 -9.30 27.11 -10.55
N ARG A 84 -8.77 25.93 -10.91
CA ARG A 84 -8.46 24.89 -9.95
C ARG A 84 -7.05 24.40 -10.17
N TYR A 85 -6.41 24.02 -9.08
CA TYR A 85 -5.04 23.52 -9.09
C TYR A 85 -5.06 22.03 -8.85
N ILE A 86 -4.43 21.29 -9.76
CA ILE A 86 -4.37 19.83 -9.73
C ILE A 86 -2.93 19.44 -9.44
N PHE A 87 -2.69 18.85 -8.27
CA PHE A 87 -1.38 18.34 -7.90
C PHE A 87 -1.37 16.82 -8.11
N THR A 88 -0.40 16.35 -8.87
CA THR A 88 -0.21 14.92 -9.14
C THR A 88 1.12 14.48 -8.57
N MET A 89 1.11 13.41 -7.79
CA MET A 89 2.32 12.84 -7.22
C MET A 89 2.19 11.34 -7.08
N VAL A 90 3.34 10.66 -7.01
CA VAL A 90 3.41 9.21 -6.80
C VAL A 90 4.03 8.97 -5.44
N VAL A 91 3.35 8.20 -4.61
CA VAL A 91 3.79 7.89 -3.25
C VAL A 91 3.68 6.39 -3.00
N SER A 92 4.41 5.92 -1.99
CA SER A 92 4.24 4.56 -1.49
C SER A 92 3.03 4.47 -0.57
N SER A 93 2.44 3.29 -0.46
CA SER A 93 1.23 3.11 0.34
C SER A 93 1.44 3.45 1.82
N TYR A 94 2.65 3.27 2.34
CA TYR A 94 2.94 3.62 3.73
C TYR A 94 3.02 5.13 3.97
N GLU A 95 3.31 5.92 2.93
CA GLU A 95 3.34 7.38 3.00
C GLU A 95 1.95 8.01 2.86
N LEU A 96 1.02 7.26 2.28
CA LEU A 96 -0.31 7.75 1.93
C LEU A 96 -1.10 8.25 3.15
N SER A 97 -1.07 7.53 4.26
CA SER A 97 -1.76 7.94 5.49
C SER A 97 -1.32 9.29 5.99
N HIS A 98 -0.01 9.52 6.02
CA HIS A 98 0.57 10.78 6.46
C HIS A 98 0.17 11.93 5.52
N LEU A 99 0.26 11.67 4.22
CA LEU A 99 -0.13 12.64 3.19
C LEU A 99 -1.60 13.01 3.30
N MET A 100 -2.48 12.03 3.47
CA MET A 100 -3.92 12.28 3.61
C MET A 100 -4.25 13.11 4.85
N LYS A 101 -3.59 12.85 5.96
CA LYS A 101 -3.76 13.64 7.18
C LYS A 101 -3.32 15.07 6.99
N LEU A 102 -2.20 15.28 6.30
CA LEU A 102 -1.69 16.61 6.01
C LEU A 102 -2.66 17.40 5.14
N ILE A 103 -3.16 16.80 4.08
CA ILE A 103 -4.10 17.45 3.16
C ILE A 103 -5.38 17.84 3.88
N LYS A 104 -5.93 16.96 4.70
CA LYS A 104 -7.14 17.25 5.48
C LYS A 104 -6.93 18.37 6.48
N LYS A 105 -5.74 18.47 7.05
CA LYS A 105 -5.39 19.53 7.99
C LYS A 105 -5.27 20.88 7.30
N GLU A 106 -4.63 20.93 6.13
CA GLU A 106 -4.35 22.17 5.42
C GLU A 106 -5.52 22.67 4.58
N ASP A 107 -6.25 21.75 3.97
CA ASP A 107 -7.40 22.09 3.11
C ASP A 107 -8.48 21.01 3.22
N THR A 108 -9.53 21.30 3.97
CA THR A 108 -10.65 20.38 4.18
C THR A 108 -11.55 20.23 2.94
N THR A 109 -11.44 21.16 1.99
CA THR A 109 -12.26 21.17 0.78
C THR A 109 -11.57 20.51 -0.41
N ALA A 110 -10.31 20.12 -0.27
CA ALA A 110 -9.56 19.47 -1.33
C ALA A 110 -10.16 18.11 -1.68
N PHE A 111 -10.26 17.84 -2.98
CA PHE A 111 -10.70 16.56 -3.50
C PHE A 111 -9.48 15.71 -3.84
N VAL A 112 -9.38 14.54 -3.23
CA VAL A 112 -8.20 13.66 -3.38
C VAL A 112 -8.62 12.35 -4.03
N GLN A 113 -7.93 11.99 -5.10
CA GLN A 113 -8.09 10.69 -5.77
C GLN A 113 -6.82 9.87 -5.58
N VAL A 114 -6.98 8.62 -5.19
CA VAL A 114 -5.86 7.69 -5.03
C VAL A 114 -6.05 6.55 -6.01
N ILE A 115 -5.08 6.37 -6.89
CA ILE A 115 -5.12 5.37 -7.95
C ILE A 115 -3.94 4.43 -7.77
N PRO A 116 -4.16 3.11 -7.56
CA PRO A 116 -3.07 2.16 -7.48
C PRO A 116 -2.36 2.01 -8.82
N LEU A 117 -1.03 1.96 -8.79
CA LEU A 117 -0.20 1.80 -9.98
C LEU A 117 0.35 0.37 -10.03
N ASN A 118 0.35 -0.21 -11.23
CA ASN A 118 0.93 -1.53 -11.44
C ASN A 118 2.45 -1.47 -11.46
N SER A 119 3.03 -0.43 -12.06
CA SER A 119 4.47 -0.26 -12.14
C SER A 119 4.85 1.21 -12.29
N VAL A 120 6.04 1.55 -11.82
CA VAL A 120 6.65 2.86 -11.99
C VAL A 120 8.04 2.65 -12.60
N SER A 121 8.28 3.29 -13.74
CA SER A 121 9.58 3.28 -14.40
C SER A 121 10.17 4.68 -14.36
N GLY A 122 11.50 4.77 -14.21
CA GLY A 122 12.18 6.04 -14.11
C GLY A 122 12.73 6.30 -12.72
N ARG A 123 13.07 7.55 -12.45
CA ARG A 123 13.63 7.93 -11.15
C ARG A 123 12.52 8.04 -10.10
N PHE A 124 12.58 7.17 -9.12
CA PHE A 124 11.70 7.22 -7.97
C PHE A 124 12.53 7.06 -6.70
N TYR A 125 12.51 8.09 -5.86
CA TYR A 125 13.19 8.05 -4.57
C TYR A 125 12.41 7.18 -3.60
N THR A 126 13.07 6.13 -3.08
CA THR A 126 12.50 5.28 -2.05
C THR A 126 13.19 5.57 -0.73
N LYS A 127 12.43 6.08 0.23
CA LYS A 127 12.98 6.34 1.57
C LYS A 127 13.35 5.01 2.22
N PRO A 128 14.56 4.88 2.81
CA PRO A 128 14.94 3.66 3.51
C PRO A 128 13.96 3.34 4.64
N VAL A 129 13.59 2.09 4.76
CA VAL A 129 12.75 1.59 5.85
C VAL A 129 13.65 1.42 7.08
N ARG A 130 13.35 2.17 8.10
CA ARG A 130 14.05 2.07 9.38
C ARG A 130 13.10 1.60 10.48
#